data_8691745cc23f066a59c1f9c30610b0ed
#
_entry.id   8691745cc23f066a59c1f9c30610b0ed
#
_cell.length_a   1.000
_cell.length_b   1.000
_cell.length_c   1.000
_cell.angle_alpha   90.00
_cell.angle_beta   90.00
_cell.angle_gamma   90.00
#
_symmetry.space_group_name_H-M   'P 1'
#
loop_
_entity.id
_entity.type
_entity.pdbx_description
1 polymer ?
#
loop_
_entity_poly.entity_id
_entity_poly.type
_entity_poly.pdbx_seq_one_letter_code
_entity_poly.pdbx_strand_id
1 'polypeptide(L)'
;MVVFKDINPQAAVHLLIVPKKHLKDLSEADDNLWKEIKDVAVGIARARSIPGFRLVHNAGDAAALPHMHVHFLGDVTSDRAV
;
A
#
# COMPACT_ATOMS: atom_id res chain seq x y z
N MET A 1 -0.81 5.57 11.24
CA MET A 1 -0.69 4.64 10.08
C MET A 1 0.00 3.38 10.56
N VAL A 2 -0.52 2.22 10.24
CA VAL A 2 0.07 0.93 10.62
C VAL A 2 0.64 0.26 9.37
N VAL A 3 1.84 -0.31 9.47
CA VAL A 3 2.49 -1.03 8.37
C VAL A 3 2.88 -2.42 8.86
N PHE A 4 2.48 -3.46 8.12
CA PHE A 4 2.84 -4.83 8.46
C PHE A 4 2.97 -5.69 7.21
N LYS A 5 3.64 -6.85 7.35
CA LYS A 5 3.87 -7.77 6.23
C LYS A 5 2.60 -8.49 5.82
N ASP A 6 2.39 -8.64 4.50
CA ASP A 6 1.35 -9.51 3.98
C ASP A 6 1.73 -10.97 4.22
N ILE A 7 0.75 -11.79 4.64
CA ILE A 7 0.98 -13.22 4.90
C ILE A 7 1.09 -14.05 3.63
N ASN A 8 0.59 -13.52 2.50
CA ASN A 8 0.67 -14.15 1.19
C ASN A 8 1.39 -13.21 0.21
N PRO A 9 2.73 -13.05 0.35
CA PRO A 9 3.44 -12.02 -0.40
C PRO A 9 3.41 -12.28 -1.91
N GLN A 10 3.15 -11.20 -2.67
CA GLN A 10 3.14 -11.19 -4.14
C GLN A 10 4.40 -10.54 -4.71
N ALA A 11 5.34 -10.15 -3.86
CA ALA A 11 6.60 -9.53 -4.24
C ALA A 11 7.65 -9.86 -3.19
N ALA A 12 8.93 -9.59 -3.49
CA ALA A 12 10.03 -9.79 -2.54
C ALA A 12 9.80 -8.99 -1.24
N VAL A 13 9.23 -7.78 -1.37
CA VAL A 13 8.77 -6.99 -0.23
C VAL A 13 7.28 -6.71 -0.47
N HIS A 14 6.43 -7.21 0.42
CA HIS A 14 4.99 -7.00 0.32
C HIS A 14 4.46 -6.55 1.68
N LEU A 15 4.19 -5.27 1.80
CA LEU A 15 3.70 -4.65 3.03
C LEU A 15 2.28 -4.13 2.82
N LEU A 16 1.52 -4.08 3.90
CA LEU A 16 0.21 -3.43 3.94
C LEU A 16 0.34 -2.13 4.72
N ILE A 17 -0.11 -1.04 4.12
CA ILE A 17 -0.17 0.29 4.75
C ILE A 17 -1.64 0.53 5.08
N VAL A 18 -1.96 0.65 6.37
CA VAL A 18 -3.33 0.68 6.85
C VAL A 18 -3.57 1.92 7.71
N PRO A 19 -4.55 2.77 7.36
CA PRO A 19 -4.96 3.88 8.23
C PRO A 19 -5.47 3.35 9.58
N LYS A 20 -5.16 4.04 10.66
CA LYS A 20 -5.73 3.71 11.98
C LYS A 20 -7.22 4.02 12.03
N LYS A 21 -7.65 5.08 11.35
CA LYS A 21 -9.06 5.41 11.22
C LYS A 21 -9.75 4.35 10.37
N HIS A 22 -10.90 3.86 10.84
CA HIS A 22 -11.66 2.86 10.08
C HIS A 22 -12.32 3.53 8.87
N LEU A 23 -11.83 3.20 7.68
CA LEU A 23 -12.36 3.64 6.40
C LEU A 23 -12.61 2.40 5.55
N LYS A 24 -13.68 2.43 4.77
CA LYS A 24 -14.03 1.33 3.88
C LYS A 24 -13.01 1.17 2.76
N ASP A 25 -12.73 2.26 2.05
CA ASP A 25 -11.76 2.30 0.96
C ASP A 25 -11.40 3.77 0.63
N LEU A 26 -10.71 3.97 -0.49
CA LEU A 26 -10.25 5.30 -0.92
C LEU A 26 -11.38 6.31 -1.11
N SER A 27 -12.61 5.87 -1.36
CA SER A 27 -13.73 6.78 -1.57
C SER A 27 -14.07 7.60 -0.33
N GLU A 28 -13.65 7.14 0.84
CA GLU A 28 -13.84 7.82 2.12
C GLU A 28 -12.59 8.59 2.58
N ALA A 29 -11.49 8.49 1.84
CA ALA A 29 -10.22 9.11 2.20
C ALA A 29 -10.16 10.57 1.76
N ASP A 30 -9.53 11.42 2.58
CA ASP A 30 -9.24 12.81 2.21
C ASP A 30 -7.81 12.95 1.64
N ASP A 31 -7.49 14.16 1.16
CA ASP A 31 -6.19 14.43 0.55
C ASP A 31 -5.04 14.28 1.55
N ASN A 32 -5.25 14.62 2.81
CA ASN A 32 -4.23 14.48 3.86
C ASN A 32 -3.85 13.03 4.08
N LEU A 33 -4.82 12.12 4.01
CA LEU A 33 -4.57 10.69 4.14
C LEU A 33 -3.70 10.17 2.98
N TRP A 34 -4.00 10.59 1.75
CA TRP A 34 -3.18 10.23 0.60
C TRP A 34 -1.76 10.74 0.71
N LYS A 35 -1.58 11.96 1.19
CA LYS A 35 -0.24 12.51 1.45
C LYS A 35 0.50 11.64 2.46
N GLU A 36 -0.16 11.25 3.54
CA GLU A 36 0.44 10.41 4.57
C GLU A 36 0.83 9.03 4.01
N ILE A 37 -0.02 8.40 3.22
CA ILE A 37 0.27 7.12 2.57
C ILE A 37 1.49 7.26 1.66
N LYS A 38 1.54 8.30 0.84
CA LYS A 38 2.69 8.57 -0.03
C LYS A 38 3.98 8.73 0.78
N ASP A 39 3.93 9.53 1.84
CA ASP A 39 5.11 9.80 2.67
C ASP A 39 5.61 8.51 3.33
N VAL A 40 4.71 7.66 3.82
CA VAL A 40 5.06 6.35 4.39
C VAL A 40 5.71 5.45 3.33
N ALA A 41 5.10 5.36 2.15
CA ALA A 41 5.61 4.51 1.07
C ALA A 41 7.01 4.94 0.61
N VAL A 42 7.20 6.24 0.38
CA VAL A 42 8.50 6.79 -0.02
C VAL A 42 9.53 6.60 1.10
N GLY A 43 9.12 6.78 2.35
CA GLY A 43 9.99 6.54 3.51
C GLY A 43 10.47 5.10 3.59
N ILE A 44 9.58 4.12 3.37
CA ILE A 44 9.93 2.70 3.33
C ILE A 44 10.96 2.42 2.23
N ALA A 45 10.69 2.91 1.02
CA ALA A 45 11.58 2.70 -0.12
C ALA A 45 12.97 3.25 0.15
N ARG A 46 13.08 4.45 0.72
CA ARG A 46 14.35 5.07 1.05
C ARG A 46 15.08 4.32 2.17
N ALA A 47 14.37 3.98 3.24
CA ALA A 47 14.96 3.30 4.39
C ALA A 47 15.50 1.92 4.05
N ARG A 48 14.86 1.23 3.12
CA ARG A 48 15.23 -0.13 2.71
C ARG A 48 16.03 -0.18 1.40
N SER A 49 16.35 0.98 0.83
CA SER A 49 17.06 1.07 -0.46
C SER A 49 16.35 0.28 -1.56
N ILE A 50 15.03 0.38 -1.64
CA ILE A 50 14.21 -0.29 -2.64
C ILE A 50 14.18 0.57 -3.90
N PRO A 51 14.72 0.09 -5.04
CA PRO A 51 14.82 0.90 -6.26
C PRO A 51 13.50 1.01 -7.03
N GLY A 52 12.60 0.06 -6.87
CA GLY A 52 11.32 0.08 -7.57
C GLY A 52 10.21 -0.48 -6.70
N PHE A 53 9.07 0.19 -6.69
CA PHE A 53 7.91 -0.26 -5.92
C PHE A 53 6.61 0.14 -6.62
N ARG A 54 5.54 -0.52 -6.23
CA ARG A 54 4.17 -0.21 -6.65
C ARG A 54 3.26 -0.10 -5.45
N LEU A 55 2.27 0.77 -5.57
CA LEU A 55 1.17 0.83 -4.63
C LEU A 55 -0.09 0.31 -5.32
N VAL A 56 -0.81 -0.57 -4.64
CA VAL A 56 -2.07 -1.13 -5.16
C VAL A 56 -3.14 -0.97 -4.09
N HIS A 57 -4.27 -0.42 -4.49
CA HIS A 57 -5.43 -0.29 -3.63
C HIS A 57 -6.68 -0.81 -4.36
N ASN A 58 -7.45 -1.63 -3.66
CA ASN A 58 -8.69 -2.19 -4.20
C ASN A 58 -9.88 -1.53 -3.49
N ALA A 59 -10.79 -0.96 -4.27
CA ALA A 59 -11.96 -0.25 -3.75
C ALA A 59 -13.25 -0.88 -4.29
N GLY A 60 -14.36 -0.67 -3.58
CA GLY A 60 -15.66 -1.18 -3.99
C GLY A 60 -15.68 -2.69 -4.14
N ASP A 61 -16.22 -3.18 -5.25
CA ASP A 61 -16.34 -4.63 -5.50
C ASP A 61 -14.99 -5.32 -5.71
N ALA A 62 -13.92 -4.57 -5.93
CA ALA A 62 -12.57 -5.13 -6.03
C ALA A 62 -11.93 -5.41 -4.67
N ALA A 63 -12.49 -4.86 -3.60
CA ALA A 63 -11.93 -5.01 -2.25
C ALA A 63 -12.36 -6.34 -1.63
N ALA A 64 -11.40 -7.08 -1.09
CA ALA A 64 -11.69 -8.32 -0.36
C ALA A 64 -12.23 -8.03 1.04
N LEU A 65 -11.83 -6.92 1.66
CA LEU A 65 -12.21 -6.53 3.01
C LEU A 65 -12.73 -5.08 3.01
N PRO A 66 -13.77 -4.77 3.82
CA PRO A 66 -14.30 -3.41 3.92
C PRO A 66 -13.47 -2.55 4.90
N HIS A 67 -12.15 -2.61 4.79
CA HIS A 67 -11.21 -1.82 5.58
C HIS A 67 -10.07 -1.40 4.67
N MET A 68 -9.90 -0.09 4.51
CA MET A 68 -8.90 0.45 3.59
C MET A 68 -7.50 -0.05 3.91
N HIS A 69 -6.83 -0.58 2.90
CA HIS A 69 -5.43 -0.95 2.97
C HIS A 69 -4.77 -0.74 1.61
N VAL A 70 -3.49 -0.37 1.63
CA VAL A 70 -2.71 -0.15 0.42
C VAL A 70 -1.56 -1.13 0.41
N HIS A 71 -1.45 -1.91 -0.67
CA HIS A 71 -0.34 -2.84 -0.85
C HIS A 71 0.89 -2.07 -1.31
N PHE A 72 2.00 -2.27 -0.61
CA PHE A 72 3.32 -1.82 -1.04
C PHE A 72 4.08 -3.04 -1.56
N LEU A 73 4.34 -3.06 -2.88
CA LEU A 73 5.07 -4.14 -3.54
C LEU A 73 6.46 -3.62 -3.90
N GLY A 74 7.46 -4.06 -3.13
CA GLY A 74 8.84 -3.63 -3.33
C GLY A 74 9.65 -4.60 -4.15
N ASP A 75 10.75 -4.12 -4.73
CA ASP A 75 11.65 -4.86 -5.60
C ASP A 75 10.93 -5.43 -6.82
N VAL A 76 10.06 -4.63 -7.41
CA VAL A 76 9.38 -4.95 -8.67
C VAL A 76 9.97 -4.14 -9.81
N THR A 77 9.88 -4.68 -11.01
CA THR A 77 10.41 -4.06 -12.23
C THR A 77 9.29 -3.79 -13.23
N SER A 78 9.61 -3.01 -14.28
CA SER A 78 8.61 -2.57 -15.26
C SER A 78 8.03 -3.71 -16.11
N ASP A 79 8.66 -4.86 -16.17
CA ASP A 79 8.19 -6.03 -16.89
C ASP A 79 7.11 -6.81 -16.14
N ARG A 80 6.91 -6.51 -14.87
CA ARG A 80 5.84 -7.15 -14.09
C ARG A 80 4.48 -6.55 -14.45
N ALA A 81 3.51 -7.41 -14.80
CA ALA A 81 2.13 -7.01 -15.00
C ALA A 81 1.49 -6.52 -13.68
N VAL A 82 0.65 -5.54 -13.81
CA VAL A 82 -0.04 -4.96 -12.66
C VAL A 82 -1.19 -5.87 -12.21
#